data_c82715c7a722e07c9f9745607c40131c
#
_entry.id   c82715c7a722e07c9f9745607c40131c
#
_cell.length_a   1.000
_cell.length_b   1.000
_cell.length_c   1.000
_cell.angle_alpha   90.00
_cell.angle_beta   90.00
_cell.angle_gamma   90.00
#
_symmetry.space_group_name_H-M   'P 1'
#
loop_
_entity.id
_entity.type
_entity.pdbx_description
1 polymer ?
#
loop_
_entity_poly.entity_id
_entity_poly.type
_entity_poly.pdbx_seq_one_letter_code
_entity_poly.pdbx_strand_id
1 'polypeptide(L)'
;MKNKAVILAAGIGSRLYPITKVMPKSLVKVCDKEILKYQIQGYLNAKIEEKDISIVTGYRTNDFKMYLDKNYPQVKIIENTDYLTTNNMYSLYLALNSLKDETFDYLFINNADCLYEEKMMFDFVNCDFENAIACEINSYIDESMKIITDEQNRIINIAKTISQSDAAGVSIDLYKYSKQASIELYNIVRDFIEVKQDLKQWTEVAFPYLFKKVSVYPFDIKHRKWVEVDNIDDLILADKKFSDFDYKSKSAYICDLDGTLFIGQTPIKDAVDFIKKNDNNFDFYFLTNNTSKTPQIYVDKLKKAGIKCDLSQITTPLYPLIDYIKEKGFNSVYVVANKEVKEFLKMSLNSVDFSFDKDKNQAIVLTYDTDITYEKLKNICILLNSRDDIEYLATHEDVFCPTEEGNIPDIGSFIGLIKNTVSKSPTKVFGKPSKNLIESIIRKYGKENIAIVGDRIYTDKKLADNSNIDFIAVLSGETTRFDISQCDSCKYVLKTLGDFD
;
A
#
# COMPACT_ATOMS: atom_id res chain seq x y z
N MET A 1 -28.73 25.54 4.17
CA MET A 1 -28.00 25.92 2.94
C MET A 1 -28.02 24.76 1.98
N LYS A 2 -28.28 25.00 0.72
CA LYS A 2 -28.23 23.97 -0.33
C LYS A 2 -26.88 24.09 -1.05
N ASN A 3 -25.96 23.22 -0.71
CA ASN A 3 -24.61 23.22 -1.25
C ASN A 3 -24.46 22.15 -2.35
N LYS A 4 -23.61 22.40 -3.33
CA LYS A 4 -23.26 21.44 -4.38
C LYS A 4 -21.74 21.18 -4.40
N ALA A 5 -21.34 20.00 -4.78
CA ALA A 5 -19.94 19.65 -4.94
C ALA A 5 -19.68 19.05 -6.32
N VAL A 6 -18.52 19.39 -6.89
CA VAL A 6 -18.03 18.86 -8.18
C VAL A 6 -16.61 18.35 -8.00
N ILE A 7 -16.39 17.10 -8.36
CA ILE A 7 -15.08 16.45 -8.35
C ILE A 7 -14.64 16.24 -9.80
N LEU A 8 -13.49 16.78 -10.19
CA LEU A 8 -12.95 16.68 -11.55
C LEU A 8 -12.05 15.45 -11.66
N ALA A 9 -12.54 14.39 -12.30
CA ALA A 9 -11.92 13.06 -12.34
C ALA A 9 -11.74 12.49 -13.76
N ALA A 10 -11.69 13.33 -14.80
CA ALA A 10 -11.67 12.86 -16.18
C ALA A 10 -10.27 12.42 -16.69
N GLY A 11 -9.19 12.73 -15.98
CA GLY A 11 -7.81 12.54 -16.39
C GLY A 11 -7.35 11.06 -16.40
N ILE A 12 -6.35 10.74 -17.25
CA ILE A 12 -5.77 9.38 -17.38
C ILE A 12 -4.88 9.01 -16.18
N GLY A 13 -4.14 9.98 -15.62
CA GLY A 13 -3.20 9.73 -14.52
C GLY A 13 -1.98 8.91 -14.94
N SER A 14 -1.43 9.12 -16.14
CA SER A 14 -0.36 8.29 -16.72
C SER A 14 0.94 8.22 -15.90
N ARG A 15 1.21 9.22 -15.06
CA ARG A 15 2.37 9.22 -14.14
C ARG A 15 2.30 8.13 -13.06
N LEU A 16 1.10 7.57 -12.81
CA LEU A 16 0.88 6.43 -11.91
C LEU A 16 0.88 5.06 -12.61
N TYR A 17 1.31 4.96 -13.88
CA TYR A 17 1.44 3.65 -14.51
C TYR A 17 2.42 2.76 -13.72
N PRO A 18 2.13 1.43 -13.61
CA PRO A 18 1.08 0.66 -14.26
C PRO A 18 -0.30 0.70 -13.57
N ILE A 19 -0.45 1.29 -12.37
CA ILE A 19 -1.68 1.26 -11.56
C ILE A 19 -2.86 1.80 -12.38
N THR A 20 -2.72 2.97 -12.97
CA THR A 20 -3.81 3.61 -13.71
C THR A 20 -4.08 3.02 -15.10
N LYS A 21 -3.34 2.00 -15.52
CA LYS A 21 -3.76 1.17 -16.67
C LYS A 21 -4.96 0.28 -16.34
N VAL A 22 -5.13 -0.10 -15.09
CA VAL A 22 -6.15 -1.04 -14.64
C VAL A 22 -7.29 -0.41 -13.84
N MET A 23 -7.11 0.82 -13.32
CA MET A 23 -8.14 1.57 -12.59
C MET A 23 -7.98 3.08 -12.76
N PRO A 24 -9.03 3.91 -12.59
CA PRO A 24 -8.91 5.37 -12.56
C PRO A 24 -8.04 5.84 -11.39
N LYS A 25 -7.31 6.96 -11.55
CA LYS A 25 -6.45 7.56 -10.53
C LYS A 25 -7.16 7.78 -9.19
N SER A 26 -8.38 8.30 -9.22
CA SER A 26 -9.17 8.59 -8.01
C SER A 26 -9.75 7.35 -7.30
N LEU A 27 -9.70 6.18 -7.95
CA LEU A 27 -10.04 4.90 -7.32
C LEU A 27 -8.82 4.15 -6.77
N VAL A 28 -7.62 4.71 -6.92
CA VAL A 28 -6.41 4.18 -6.26
C VAL A 28 -6.58 4.31 -4.76
N LYS A 29 -6.19 3.26 -4.02
CA LYS A 29 -6.31 3.23 -2.57
C LYS A 29 -5.09 3.86 -1.89
N VAL A 30 -5.34 4.61 -0.83
CA VAL A 30 -4.40 5.10 0.17
C VAL A 30 -4.87 4.57 1.52
N CYS A 31 -4.02 3.86 2.26
CA CYS A 31 -4.40 3.21 3.51
C CYS A 31 -5.69 2.36 3.38
N ASP A 32 -5.80 1.58 2.30
CA ASP A 32 -6.95 0.73 1.94
C ASP A 32 -8.30 1.46 1.69
N LYS A 33 -8.27 2.77 1.46
CA LYS A 33 -9.44 3.59 1.16
C LYS A 33 -9.20 4.38 -0.14
N GLU A 34 -10.12 4.33 -1.10
CA GLU A 34 -10.00 5.04 -2.38
C GLU A 34 -9.89 6.56 -2.19
N ILE A 35 -9.07 7.24 -2.99
CA ILE A 35 -8.93 8.72 -2.96
C ILE A 35 -10.32 9.38 -3.07
N LEU A 36 -11.13 8.92 -4.02
CA LEU A 36 -12.48 9.42 -4.22
C LEU A 36 -13.36 9.26 -2.97
N LYS A 37 -13.19 8.18 -2.23
CA LYS A 37 -13.94 7.93 -0.98
C LYS A 37 -13.59 8.95 0.11
N TYR A 38 -12.32 9.36 0.23
CA TYR A 38 -11.95 10.44 1.15
C TYR A 38 -12.68 11.74 0.81
N GLN A 39 -12.78 12.09 -0.46
CA GLN A 39 -13.43 13.31 -0.93
C GLN A 39 -14.95 13.28 -0.74
N ILE A 40 -15.62 12.21 -1.17
CA ILE A 40 -17.08 12.05 -1.01
C ILE A 40 -17.45 12.07 0.48
N GLN A 41 -16.74 11.31 1.32
CA GLN A 41 -17.03 11.28 2.75
C GLN A 41 -16.78 12.64 3.42
N GLY A 42 -15.74 13.37 3.01
CA GLY A 42 -15.49 14.72 3.47
C GLY A 42 -16.69 15.65 3.22
N TYR A 43 -17.28 15.60 2.03
CA TYR A 43 -18.51 16.35 1.71
C TYR A 43 -19.73 15.88 2.49
N LEU A 44 -19.94 14.57 2.59
CA LEU A 44 -21.07 14.00 3.36
C LEU A 44 -20.99 14.39 4.86
N ASN A 45 -19.77 14.34 5.43
CA ASN A 45 -19.54 14.78 6.82
C ASN A 45 -19.81 16.28 7.01
N ALA A 46 -19.54 17.08 5.97
CA ALA A 46 -19.87 18.50 5.94
C ALA A 46 -21.34 18.80 5.59
N LYS A 47 -22.21 17.78 5.56
CA LYS A 47 -23.67 17.85 5.33
C LYS A 47 -24.07 18.26 3.90
N ILE A 48 -23.20 17.99 2.90
CA ILE A 48 -23.61 18.00 1.50
C ILE A 48 -24.23 16.63 1.21
N GLU A 49 -25.44 16.59 0.69
CA GLU A 49 -26.15 15.32 0.41
C GLU A 49 -25.54 14.63 -0.82
N GLU A 50 -25.57 13.31 -0.84
CA GLU A 50 -25.01 12.50 -1.92
C GLU A 50 -25.52 12.90 -3.32
N LYS A 51 -26.82 13.16 -3.45
CA LYS A 51 -27.45 13.64 -4.70
C LYS A 51 -26.98 15.02 -5.17
N ASP A 52 -26.30 15.77 -4.30
CA ASP A 52 -25.77 17.12 -4.56
C ASP A 52 -24.26 17.08 -4.89
N ILE A 53 -23.68 15.88 -4.95
CA ILE A 53 -22.30 15.64 -5.39
C ILE A 53 -22.32 15.16 -6.85
N SER A 54 -21.50 15.77 -7.69
CA SER A 54 -21.29 15.37 -9.08
C SER A 54 -19.82 15.06 -9.35
N ILE A 55 -19.55 14.04 -10.16
CA ILE A 55 -18.19 13.67 -10.55
C ILE A 55 -18.09 13.79 -12.06
N VAL A 56 -17.11 14.55 -12.56
CA VAL A 56 -16.81 14.62 -13.97
C VAL A 56 -15.81 13.53 -14.31
N THR A 57 -16.26 12.53 -15.05
CA THR A 57 -15.45 11.37 -15.46
C THR A 57 -15.06 11.46 -16.93
N GLY A 58 -14.07 10.67 -17.35
CA GLY A 58 -13.64 10.57 -18.75
C GLY A 58 -12.92 9.24 -18.96
N TYR A 59 -11.66 9.15 -18.54
CA TYR A 59 -10.93 7.89 -18.59
C TYR A 59 -11.59 6.84 -17.69
N ARG A 60 -11.95 5.67 -18.28
CA ARG A 60 -12.53 4.52 -17.56
C ARG A 60 -13.84 4.86 -16.81
N THR A 61 -14.72 5.66 -17.39
CA THR A 61 -16.02 6.05 -16.81
C THR A 61 -16.84 4.85 -16.28
N ASN A 62 -16.75 3.68 -16.90
CA ASN A 62 -17.47 2.48 -16.43
C ASN A 62 -17.00 2.01 -15.05
N ASP A 63 -15.73 2.17 -14.70
CA ASP A 63 -15.23 1.80 -13.37
C ASP A 63 -15.83 2.71 -12.30
N PHE A 64 -15.98 4.01 -12.60
CA PHE A 64 -16.72 4.94 -11.73
C PHE A 64 -18.19 4.55 -11.56
N LYS A 65 -18.87 4.19 -12.66
CA LYS A 65 -20.26 3.74 -12.60
C LYS A 65 -20.41 2.54 -11.66
N MET A 66 -19.59 1.50 -11.86
CA MET A 66 -19.60 0.31 -11.01
C MET A 66 -19.32 0.62 -9.53
N TYR A 67 -18.33 1.49 -9.28
CA TYR A 67 -17.96 1.89 -7.93
C TYR A 67 -19.08 2.70 -7.24
N LEU A 68 -19.63 3.68 -7.94
CA LEU A 68 -20.67 4.57 -7.39
C LEU A 68 -22.00 3.84 -7.19
N ASP A 69 -22.43 3.01 -8.13
CA ASP A 69 -23.66 2.20 -7.99
C ASP A 69 -23.62 1.33 -6.74
N LYS A 70 -22.45 0.84 -6.38
CA LYS A 70 -22.27 0.01 -5.18
C LYS A 70 -22.18 0.83 -3.88
N ASN A 71 -21.51 1.98 -3.90
CA ASN A 71 -21.12 2.68 -2.67
C ASN A 71 -21.84 4.01 -2.46
N TYR A 72 -22.24 4.71 -3.55
CA TYR A 72 -22.80 6.07 -3.53
C TYR A 72 -23.78 6.25 -4.71
N PRO A 73 -24.93 5.54 -4.72
CA PRO A 73 -25.81 5.44 -5.89
C PRO A 73 -26.53 6.75 -6.26
N GLN A 74 -26.51 7.78 -5.41
CA GLN A 74 -27.13 9.07 -5.71
C GLN A 74 -26.12 10.10 -6.24
N VAL A 75 -24.81 9.81 -6.24
CA VAL A 75 -23.78 10.69 -6.82
C VAL A 75 -23.97 10.75 -8.34
N LYS A 76 -24.00 11.95 -8.88
CA LYS A 76 -24.19 12.18 -10.32
C LYS A 76 -22.89 12.04 -11.09
N ILE A 77 -22.93 11.36 -12.25
CA ILE A 77 -21.83 11.31 -13.20
C ILE A 77 -22.10 12.29 -14.34
N ILE A 78 -21.10 13.11 -14.66
CA ILE A 78 -21.03 13.95 -15.85
C ILE A 78 -19.87 13.42 -16.68
N GLU A 79 -20.14 12.96 -17.89
CA GLU A 79 -19.10 12.32 -18.72
C GLU A 79 -18.45 13.34 -19.66
N ASN A 80 -17.12 13.47 -19.57
CA ASN A 80 -16.29 14.16 -20.56
C ASN A 80 -15.83 13.14 -21.59
N THR A 81 -16.51 13.04 -22.72
CA THR A 81 -16.16 12.13 -23.82
C THR A 81 -14.89 12.55 -24.56
N ASP A 82 -14.52 13.83 -24.45
CA ASP A 82 -13.38 14.43 -25.14
C ASP A 82 -12.11 14.53 -24.28
N TYR A 83 -12.05 13.77 -23.16
CA TYR A 83 -10.98 13.84 -22.15
C TYR A 83 -9.56 13.64 -22.74
N LEU A 84 -9.41 12.98 -23.90
CA LEU A 84 -8.12 12.79 -24.56
C LEU A 84 -7.58 14.06 -25.20
N THR A 85 -8.46 14.98 -25.58
CA THR A 85 -8.15 16.19 -26.37
C THR A 85 -8.36 17.47 -25.58
N THR A 86 -8.95 17.37 -24.39
CA THR A 86 -9.31 18.50 -23.50
C THR A 86 -8.52 18.44 -22.18
N ASN A 87 -8.58 19.51 -21.40
CA ASN A 87 -8.00 19.55 -20.05
C ASN A 87 -9.10 19.82 -18.98
N ASN A 88 -8.73 19.98 -17.72
CA ASN A 88 -9.68 20.07 -16.61
C ASN A 88 -10.64 21.27 -16.68
N MET A 89 -10.27 22.40 -17.35
CA MET A 89 -11.20 23.50 -17.60
C MET A 89 -12.42 23.06 -18.41
N TYR A 90 -12.26 22.16 -19.39
CA TYR A 90 -13.39 21.63 -20.16
C TYR A 90 -14.28 20.75 -19.27
N SER A 91 -13.70 19.94 -18.39
CA SER A 91 -14.45 19.18 -17.40
C SER A 91 -15.24 20.10 -16.46
N LEU A 92 -14.62 21.20 -16.00
CA LEU A 92 -15.31 22.23 -15.23
C LEU A 92 -16.46 22.87 -16.01
N TYR A 93 -16.26 23.19 -17.29
CA TYR A 93 -17.31 23.71 -18.17
C TYR A 93 -18.54 22.80 -18.21
N LEU A 94 -18.34 21.48 -18.41
CA LEU A 94 -19.44 20.51 -18.43
C LEU A 94 -20.20 20.49 -17.09
N ALA A 95 -19.47 20.54 -15.97
CA ALA A 95 -20.09 20.57 -14.64
C ALA A 95 -20.89 21.86 -14.42
N LEU A 96 -20.32 23.03 -14.71
CA LEU A 96 -21.00 24.31 -14.54
C LEU A 96 -22.22 24.44 -15.46
N ASN A 97 -22.12 23.95 -16.70
CA ASN A 97 -23.24 23.92 -17.66
C ASN A 97 -24.40 23.04 -17.15
N SER A 98 -24.10 21.92 -16.49
CA SER A 98 -25.13 21.05 -15.89
C SER A 98 -25.82 21.68 -14.69
N LEU A 99 -25.18 22.62 -13.99
CA LEU A 99 -25.65 23.27 -12.75
C LEU A 99 -26.22 24.69 -12.98
N LYS A 100 -26.15 25.23 -14.23
CA LYS A 100 -26.50 26.65 -14.51
C LYS A 100 -27.90 27.05 -14.08
N ASP A 101 -28.86 26.15 -14.27
CA ASP A 101 -30.28 26.36 -13.98
C ASP A 101 -30.69 25.83 -12.59
N GLU A 102 -29.76 25.17 -11.84
CA GLU A 102 -30.03 24.68 -10.49
C GLU A 102 -29.91 25.81 -9.43
N THR A 103 -30.70 25.72 -8.38
CA THR A 103 -30.61 26.62 -7.23
C THR A 103 -29.73 26.01 -6.15
N PHE A 104 -28.71 26.74 -5.71
CA PHE A 104 -27.85 26.41 -4.59
C PHE A 104 -27.23 27.68 -3.98
N ASP A 105 -26.71 27.58 -2.77
CA ASP A 105 -26.05 28.68 -2.08
C ASP A 105 -24.55 28.71 -2.44
N TYR A 106 -23.88 27.56 -2.32
CA TYR A 106 -22.43 27.42 -2.60
C TYR A 106 -22.14 26.23 -3.47
N LEU A 107 -21.14 26.39 -4.33
CA LEU A 107 -20.51 25.34 -5.14
C LEU A 107 -19.09 25.09 -4.64
N PHE A 108 -18.78 23.82 -4.34
CA PHE A 108 -17.46 23.34 -4.03
C PHE A 108 -16.90 22.59 -5.23
N ILE A 109 -15.63 22.84 -5.54
CA ILE A 109 -14.94 22.22 -6.68
C ILE A 109 -13.60 21.69 -6.19
N ASN A 110 -13.22 20.48 -6.58
CA ASN A 110 -11.88 19.97 -6.33
C ASN A 110 -11.41 19.01 -7.44
N ASN A 111 -10.08 18.87 -7.55
CA ASN A 111 -9.45 17.84 -8.36
C ASN A 111 -9.52 16.47 -7.66
N ALA A 112 -9.70 15.40 -8.43
CA ALA A 112 -9.95 14.05 -7.90
C ALA A 112 -8.67 13.31 -7.48
N ASP A 113 -7.51 13.94 -7.55
CA ASP A 113 -6.20 13.40 -7.18
C ASP A 113 -5.68 13.92 -5.82
N CYS A 114 -6.43 14.78 -5.16
CA CYS A 114 -6.06 15.32 -3.87
C CYS A 114 -6.75 14.58 -2.71
N LEU A 115 -5.97 14.21 -1.71
CA LEU A 115 -6.48 13.74 -0.43
C LEU A 115 -6.52 14.89 0.57
N TYR A 116 -7.59 14.90 1.36
CA TYR A 116 -7.84 15.91 2.37
C TYR A 116 -8.18 15.27 3.71
N GLU A 117 -7.67 15.84 4.80
CA GLU A 117 -8.12 15.49 6.15
C GLU A 117 -9.61 15.83 6.31
N GLU A 118 -10.42 14.92 6.84
CA GLU A 118 -11.88 15.09 6.96
C GLU A 118 -12.27 16.36 7.73
N LYS A 119 -11.57 16.66 8.82
CA LYS A 119 -11.80 17.86 9.60
C LYS A 119 -11.49 19.14 8.82
N MET A 120 -10.46 19.12 7.97
CA MET A 120 -10.10 20.25 7.12
C MET A 120 -11.20 20.53 6.10
N MET A 121 -11.72 19.48 5.43
CA MET A 121 -12.84 19.63 4.51
C MET A 121 -14.10 20.15 5.21
N PHE A 122 -14.42 19.62 6.40
CA PHE A 122 -15.56 20.10 7.19
C PHE A 122 -15.43 21.60 7.52
N ASP A 123 -14.28 22.04 8.00
CA ASP A 123 -14.05 23.44 8.36
C ASP A 123 -14.06 24.36 7.12
N PHE A 124 -13.53 23.89 5.98
CA PHE A 124 -13.56 24.65 4.73
C PHE A 124 -14.97 24.83 4.19
N VAL A 125 -15.78 23.77 4.16
CA VAL A 125 -17.17 23.84 3.69
C VAL A 125 -17.97 24.80 4.54
N ASN A 126 -17.73 24.85 5.84
CA ASN A 126 -18.47 25.66 6.80
C ASN A 126 -17.78 27.02 7.13
N CYS A 127 -16.73 27.41 6.41
CA CYS A 127 -16.08 28.70 6.67
C CYS A 127 -16.98 29.89 6.30
N ASP A 128 -16.76 31.01 6.96
CA ASP A 128 -17.56 32.24 6.79
C ASP A 128 -17.30 32.99 5.47
N PHE A 129 -16.23 32.63 4.73
CA PHE A 129 -15.94 33.24 3.44
C PHE A 129 -17.02 32.88 2.40
N GLU A 130 -17.53 33.90 1.69
CA GLU A 130 -18.45 33.69 0.59
C GLU A 130 -17.78 32.96 -0.59
N ASN A 131 -16.53 33.36 -0.90
CA ASN A 131 -15.71 32.71 -1.91
C ASN A 131 -14.32 32.46 -1.32
N ALA A 132 -13.79 31.26 -1.43
CA ALA A 132 -12.52 30.87 -0.85
C ALA A 132 -11.76 29.84 -1.68
N ILE A 133 -10.44 29.85 -1.55
CA ILE A 133 -9.53 28.80 -2.00
C ILE A 133 -8.82 28.25 -0.77
N ALA A 134 -8.85 26.94 -0.58
CA ALA A 134 -8.08 26.31 0.49
C ALA A 134 -6.59 26.35 0.15
N CYS A 135 -5.78 26.86 1.08
CA CYS A 135 -4.36 27.14 0.86
C CYS A 135 -3.51 26.75 2.06
N GLU A 136 -2.32 26.25 1.80
CA GLU A 136 -1.26 26.18 2.80
C GLU A 136 -0.46 27.47 2.78
N ILE A 137 -0.76 28.35 3.73
CA ILE A 137 -0.18 29.69 3.80
C ILE A 137 1.28 29.61 4.24
N ASN A 138 2.13 30.50 3.72
CA ASN A 138 3.58 30.54 3.93
C ASN A 138 4.31 29.26 3.44
N SER A 139 3.67 28.44 2.60
CA SER A 139 4.28 27.29 1.93
C SER A 139 4.63 27.62 0.48
N TYR A 140 5.64 26.93 -0.04
CA TYR A 140 6.03 27.00 -1.44
C TYR A 140 6.36 25.59 -1.95
N ILE A 141 5.66 25.17 -3.00
CA ILE A 141 5.91 23.92 -3.72
C ILE A 141 6.04 24.29 -5.20
N ASP A 142 7.16 23.98 -5.81
CA ASP A 142 7.52 24.46 -7.16
C ASP A 142 6.48 24.08 -8.22
N GLU A 143 6.03 22.85 -8.21
CA GLU A 143 5.07 22.31 -9.19
C GLU A 143 3.60 22.64 -8.90
N SER A 144 3.26 23.13 -7.72
CA SER A 144 1.87 23.41 -7.32
C SER A 144 1.41 24.82 -7.74
N MET A 145 0.10 25.03 -7.73
CA MET A 145 -0.50 26.37 -7.92
C MET A 145 -0.24 27.25 -6.69
N LYS A 146 0.44 28.37 -6.86
CA LYS A 146 0.70 29.36 -5.82
C LYS A 146 -0.28 30.53 -5.95
N ILE A 147 -0.56 31.21 -4.86
CA ILE A 147 -1.44 32.39 -4.80
C ILE A 147 -0.67 33.65 -4.46
N ILE A 148 -1.15 34.79 -4.97
CA ILE A 148 -0.76 36.15 -4.55
C ILE A 148 -1.99 36.80 -3.93
N THR A 149 -1.82 37.50 -2.80
CA THR A 149 -2.88 38.31 -2.15
C THR A 149 -2.56 39.76 -2.17
N ASP A 150 -3.60 40.59 -2.10
CA ASP A 150 -3.49 42.02 -1.88
C ASP A 150 -3.42 42.39 -0.37
N GLU A 151 -3.35 43.71 -0.07
CA GLU A 151 -3.30 44.24 1.31
C GLU A 151 -4.55 43.91 2.15
N GLN A 152 -5.68 43.61 1.51
CA GLN A 152 -6.93 43.16 2.13
C GLN A 152 -7.04 41.61 2.24
N ASN A 153 -5.94 40.90 2.00
CA ASN A 153 -5.87 39.47 1.99
C ASN A 153 -6.82 38.78 0.95
N ARG A 154 -7.16 39.49 -0.16
CA ARG A 154 -7.91 38.90 -1.26
C ARG A 154 -6.93 38.30 -2.25
N ILE A 155 -7.25 37.10 -2.79
CA ILE A 155 -6.46 36.48 -3.84
C ILE A 155 -6.62 37.27 -5.13
N ILE A 156 -5.51 37.70 -5.71
CA ILE A 156 -5.46 38.49 -6.96
C ILE A 156 -4.85 37.73 -8.12
N ASN A 157 -4.07 36.65 -7.83
CA ASN A 157 -3.50 35.79 -8.84
C ASN A 157 -3.29 34.36 -8.31
N ILE A 158 -3.36 33.38 -9.22
CA ILE A 158 -3.04 31.98 -8.97
C ILE A 158 -2.33 31.39 -10.20
N ALA A 159 -1.13 30.87 -10.05
CA ALA A 159 -0.37 30.25 -11.12
C ALA A 159 0.80 29.41 -10.61
N LYS A 160 1.25 28.44 -11.41
CA LYS A 160 2.48 27.67 -11.15
C LYS A 160 3.75 28.52 -11.26
N THR A 161 3.73 29.57 -12.07
CA THR A 161 4.88 30.44 -12.37
C THR A 161 5.14 31.53 -11.33
N ILE A 162 4.35 31.64 -10.28
CA ILE A 162 4.57 32.61 -9.21
C ILE A 162 5.85 32.24 -8.46
N SER A 163 6.72 33.25 -8.26
CA SER A 163 8.01 33.07 -7.57
C SER A 163 7.82 32.84 -6.07
N GLN A 164 8.83 32.28 -5.41
CA GLN A 164 8.79 32.06 -3.96
C GLN A 164 8.66 33.37 -3.16
N SER A 165 9.27 34.45 -3.67
CA SER A 165 9.19 35.77 -3.02
C SER A 165 7.80 36.41 -3.07
N ASP A 166 7.00 36.05 -4.07
CA ASP A 166 5.69 36.68 -4.32
C ASP A 166 4.53 35.78 -3.83
N ALA A 167 4.80 34.51 -3.57
CA ALA A 167 3.79 33.53 -3.14
C ALA A 167 3.35 33.79 -1.69
N ALA A 168 2.05 33.99 -1.49
CA ALA A 168 1.42 34.04 -0.17
C ALA A 168 1.18 32.59 0.38
N GLY A 169 1.12 31.59 -0.49
CA GLY A 169 0.92 30.19 -0.14
C GLY A 169 0.63 29.34 -1.37
N VAL A 170 0.34 28.06 -1.13
CA VAL A 170 0.04 27.04 -2.14
C VAL A 170 -1.45 26.69 -2.08
N SER A 171 -2.13 26.71 -3.25
CA SER A 171 -3.49 26.16 -3.40
C SER A 171 -3.44 24.63 -3.26
N ILE A 172 -4.42 24.07 -2.59
CA ILE A 172 -4.58 22.61 -2.45
C ILE A 172 -5.71 22.07 -3.33
N ASP A 173 -6.08 22.79 -4.38
CA ASP A 173 -7.09 22.41 -5.37
C ASP A 173 -8.49 22.12 -4.77
N LEU A 174 -8.89 22.92 -3.80
CA LEU A 174 -10.21 22.89 -3.20
C LEU A 174 -10.77 24.30 -3.13
N TYR A 175 -11.91 24.53 -3.79
CA TYR A 175 -12.49 25.85 -4.08
C TYR A 175 -13.93 25.94 -3.58
N LYS A 176 -14.33 27.11 -3.04
CA LYS A 176 -15.69 27.46 -2.62
C LYS A 176 -16.13 28.72 -3.33
N TYR A 177 -17.25 28.66 -4.01
CA TYR A 177 -17.83 29.81 -4.71
C TYR A 177 -19.31 29.95 -4.39
N SER A 178 -19.79 31.18 -4.15
CA SER A 178 -21.21 31.49 -4.07
C SER A 178 -21.89 31.24 -5.42
N LYS A 179 -23.22 31.16 -5.43
CA LYS A 179 -24.00 31.01 -6.68
C LYS A 179 -23.64 32.10 -7.68
N GLN A 180 -23.51 33.37 -7.25
CA GLN A 180 -23.15 34.49 -8.10
C GLN A 180 -21.75 34.31 -8.71
N ALA A 181 -20.75 33.95 -7.88
CA ALA A 181 -19.38 33.68 -8.36
C ALA A 181 -19.34 32.49 -9.33
N SER A 182 -20.17 31.46 -9.10
CA SER A 182 -20.29 30.31 -9.99
C SER A 182 -20.86 30.67 -11.37
N ILE A 183 -21.81 31.61 -11.43
CA ILE A 183 -22.35 32.14 -12.69
C ILE A 183 -21.28 32.92 -13.46
N GLU A 184 -20.52 33.77 -12.77
CA GLU A 184 -19.42 34.52 -13.37
C GLU A 184 -18.31 33.56 -13.87
N LEU A 185 -17.97 32.53 -13.10
CA LEU A 185 -17.00 31.51 -13.50
C LEU A 185 -17.50 30.74 -14.74
N TYR A 186 -18.78 30.36 -14.77
CA TYR A 186 -19.37 29.71 -15.94
C TYR A 186 -19.23 30.57 -17.19
N ASN A 187 -19.55 31.87 -17.12
CA ASN A 187 -19.46 32.78 -18.26
C ASN A 187 -18.01 32.90 -18.76
N ILE A 188 -17.03 32.99 -17.84
CA ILE A 188 -15.61 33.05 -18.18
C ILE A 188 -15.16 31.75 -18.86
N VAL A 189 -15.44 30.61 -18.25
CA VAL A 189 -15.04 29.30 -18.78
C VAL A 189 -15.70 29.01 -20.12
N ARG A 190 -17.00 29.37 -20.26
CA ARG A 190 -17.73 29.28 -21.54
C ARG A 190 -17.07 30.10 -22.65
N ASP A 191 -16.59 31.33 -22.38
CA ASP A 191 -15.86 32.15 -23.34
C ASP A 191 -14.56 31.45 -23.82
N PHE A 192 -13.81 30.84 -22.90
CA PHE A 192 -12.64 30.03 -23.27
C PHE A 192 -13.01 28.85 -24.18
N ILE A 193 -14.07 28.12 -23.83
CA ILE A 193 -14.43 26.87 -24.52
C ILE A 193 -15.16 27.15 -25.83
N GLU A 194 -16.23 27.96 -25.81
CA GLU A 194 -17.12 28.13 -26.97
C GLU A 194 -16.63 29.21 -27.95
N VAL A 195 -16.08 30.33 -27.43
CA VAL A 195 -15.67 31.47 -28.26
C VAL A 195 -14.21 31.35 -28.69
N LYS A 196 -13.29 31.17 -27.73
CA LYS A 196 -11.85 31.04 -28.02
C LYS A 196 -11.46 29.67 -28.53
N GLN A 197 -12.30 28.66 -28.30
CA GLN A 197 -12.04 27.24 -28.61
C GLN A 197 -10.73 26.72 -28.00
N ASP A 198 -10.35 27.22 -26.80
CA ASP A 198 -9.16 26.85 -26.09
C ASP A 198 -9.50 25.73 -25.09
N LEU A 199 -9.49 24.49 -25.56
CA LEU A 199 -9.93 23.30 -24.83
C LEU A 199 -8.84 22.70 -23.94
N LYS A 200 -7.60 23.22 -23.99
CA LYS A 200 -6.43 22.60 -23.32
C LYS A 200 -5.95 23.34 -22.07
N GLN A 201 -6.70 24.33 -21.61
CA GLN A 201 -6.34 25.10 -20.43
C GLN A 201 -6.64 24.38 -19.12
N TRP A 202 -5.87 24.72 -18.09
CA TRP A 202 -6.17 24.38 -16.72
C TRP A 202 -7.28 25.27 -16.15
N THR A 203 -8.05 24.74 -15.22
CA THR A 203 -9.13 25.47 -14.51
C THR A 203 -8.67 26.81 -13.94
N GLU A 204 -7.48 26.84 -13.36
CA GLU A 204 -6.90 27.98 -12.65
C GLU A 204 -6.60 29.17 -13.59
N VAL A 205 -6.48 28.94 -14.89
CA VAL A 205 -6.32 30.03 -15.89
C VAL A 205 -7.55 30.93 -15.94
N ALA A 206 -8.74 30.43 -15.60
CA ALA A 206 -9.97 31.21 -15.53
C ALA A 206 -10.07 32.10 -14.25
N PHE A 207 -9.41 31.71 -13.18
CA PHE A 207 -9.58 32.31 -11.86
C PHE A 207 -9.12 33.78 -11.75
N PRO A 208 -8.00 34.23 -12.33
CA PRO A 208 -7.64 35.66 -12.34
C PRO A 208 -8.67 36.57 -13.02
N TYR A 209 -9.46 36.05 -13.96
CA TYR A 209 -10.58 36.76 -14.55
C TYR A 209 -11.76 36.88 -13.58
N LEU A 210 -12.00 35.81 -12.80
CA LEU A 210 -13.02 35.75 -11.76
C LEU A 210 -12.68 36.74 -10.61
N PHE A 211 -11.41 36.80 -10.17
CA PHE A 211 -10.95 37.65 -9.08
C PHE A 211 -11.15 39.15 -9.35
N LYS A 212 -11.25 39.56 -10.63
CA LYS A 212 -11.61 40.93 -11.01
C LYS A 212 -13.09 41.25 -10.81
N LYS A 213 -13.94 40.25 -10.62
CA LYS A 213 -15.40 40.40 -10.53
C LYS A 213 -15.93 40.14 -9.12
N VAL A 214 -15.27 39.24 -8.38
CA VAL A 214 -15.66 38.87 -7.01
C VAL A 214 -14.44 38.75 -6.11
N SER A 215 -14.62 39.08 -4.82
CA SER A 215 -13.57 38.87 -3.82
C SER A 215 -13.47 37.39 -3.45
N VAL A 216 -12.25 36.83 -3.48
CA VAL A 216 -11.93 35.46 -3.11
C VAL A 216 -10.83 35.50 -2.05
N TYR A 217 -10.96 34.75 -0.97
CA TYR A 217 -10.04 34.76 0.16
C TYR A 217 -9.32 33.42 0.32
N PRO A 218 -8.06 33.42 0.75
CA PRO A 218 -7.39 32.20 1.12
C PRO A 218 -7.95 31.66 2.45
N PHE A 219 -8.36 30.41 2.45
CA PHE A 219 -8.66 29.66 3.66
C PHE A 219 -7.41 28.91 4.09
N ASP A 220 -6.78 29.32 5.19
CA ASP A 220 -5.58 28.66 5.71
C ASP A 220 -5.92 27.30 6.32
N ILE A 221 -5.34 26.25 5.76
CA ILE A 221 -5.51 24.87 6.24
C ILE A 221 -4.73 24.58 7.54
N LYS A 222 -3.88 25.49 8.00
CA LYS A 222 -3.14 25.39 9.27
C LYS A 222 -2.33 24.10 9.41
N HIS A 223 -1.57 23.74 8.38
CA HIS A 223 -0.72 22.54 8.32
C HIS A 223 -1.49 21.20 8.49
N ARG A 224 -2.78 21.16 8.21
CA ARG A 224 -3.56 19.92 8.17
C ARG A 224 -3.13 19.02 7.02
N LYS A 225 -3.45 17.73 7.15
CA LYS A 225 -3.01 16.74 6.18
C LYS A 225 -3.71 16.93 4.83
N TRP A 226 -2.92 17.05 3.80
CA TRP A 226 -3.34 16.95 2.41
C TRP A 226 -2.19 16.39 1.55
N VAL A 227 -2.49 15.76 0.44
CA VAL A 227 -1.52 15.28 -0.56
C VAL A 227 -2.18 15.29 -1.93
N GLU A 228 -1.52 15.89 -2.92
CA GLU A 228 -1.80 15.69 -4.33
C GLU A 228 -1.01 14.46 -4.80
N VAL A 229 -1.71 13.42 -5.30
CA VAL A 229 -1.10 12.16 -5.72
C VAL A 229 -0.88 12.17 -7.22
N ASP A 230 0.28 12.55 -7.69
CA ASP A 230 0.60 12.62 -9.09
C ASP A 230 1.43 11.45 -9.61
N ASN A 231 2.25 10.86 -8.76
CA ASN A 231 3.15 9.76 -9.07
C ASN A 231 3.22 8.74 -7.91
N ILE A 232 4.05 7.72 -8.07
CA ILE A 232 4.19 6.65 -7.06
C ILE A 232 4.78 7.16 -5.74
N ASP A 233 5.71 8.13 -5.77
CA ASP A 233 6.29 8.68 -4.55
C ASP A 233 5.26 9.49 -3.76
N ASP A 234 4.39 10.25 -4.43
CA ASP A 234 3.28 10.96 -3.79
C ASP A 234 2.28 9.97 -3.16
N LEU A 235 2.02 8.85 -3.85
CA LEU A 235 1.13 7.81 -3.34
C LEU A 235 1.69 7.16 -2.06
N ILE A 236 2.98 6.90 -2.00
CA ILE A 236 3.66 6.38 -0.80
C ILE A 236 3.66 7.45 0.31
N LEU A 237 3.89 8.71 -0.04
CA LEU A 237 3.78 9.83 0.91
C LEU A 237 2.36 9.94 1.48
N ALA A 238 1.34 9.74 0.65
CA ALA A 238 -0.05 9.73 1.08
C ALA A 238 -0.33 8.57 2.04
N ASP A 239 0.15 7.35 1.74
CA ASP A 239 0.04 6.20 2.65
C ASP A 239 0.67 6.52 4.02
N LYS A 240 1.89 7.10 4.05
CA LYS A 240 2.56 7.51 5.30
C LYS A 240 1.76 8.60 6.04
N LYS A 241 1.34 9.64 5.33
CA LYS A 241 0.71 10.84 5.92
C LYS A 241 -0.70 10.59 6.45
N PHE A 242 -1.46 9.71 5.78
CA PHE A 242 -2.83 9.36 6.13
C PHE A 242 -2.97 8.07 6.93
N SER A 243 -1.87 7.36 7.18
CA SER A 243 -1.86 6.20 8.07
C SER A 243 -2.37 6.58 9.47
N ASP A 244 -3.21 5.71 10.03
CA ASP A 244 -3.66 5.74 11.42
C ASP A 244 -2.90 4.73 12.30
N PHE A 245 -1.85 4.10 11.76
CA PHE A 245 -1.05 3.13 12.49
C PHE A 245 -0.17 3.81 13.54
N ASP A 246 -0.50 3.55 14.78
CA ASP A 246 0.37 3.95 15.90
C ASP A 246 1.38 2.84 16.20
N TYR A 247 2.57 2.97 15.62
CA TYR A 247 3.64 1.99 15.84
C TYR A 247 4.07 1.91 17.30
N LYS A 248 3.86 2.97 18.11
CA LYS A 248 4.21 2.99 19.53
C LYS A 248 3.24 2.19 20.40
N SER A 249 2.07 1.85 19.86
CA SER A 249 1.10 1.00 20.56
C SER A 249 1.48 -0.48 20.58
N LYS A 250 2.45 -0.88 19.76
CA LYS A 250 2.90 -2.28 19.69
C LYS A 250 3.97 -2.59 20.72
N SER A 251 3.95 -3.83 21.23
CA SER A 251 4.99 -4.35 22.13
C SER A 251 6.05 -5.17 21.40
N ALA A 252 5.67 -5.78 20.27
CA ALA A 252 6.57 -6.62 19.49
C ALA A 252 6.35 -6.50 17.98
N TYR A 253 7.45 -6.62 17.23
CA TYR A 253 7.47 -6.67 15.78
C TYR A 253 8.03 -8.01 15.31
N ILE A 254 7.34 -8.64 14.37
CA ILE A 254 7.82 -9.82 13.64
C ILE A 254 8.25 -9.36 12.25
N CYS A 255 9.56 -9.26 12.05
CA CYS A 255 10.14 -8.74 10.82
C CYS A 255 10.59 -9.90 9.92
N ASP A 256 10.15 -9.91 8.67
CA ASP A 256 10.80 -10.72 7.65
C ASP A 256 12.25 -10.25 7.45
N LEU A 257 13.10 -11.11 6.89
CA LEU A 257 14.51 -10.82 6.69
C LEU A 257 14.82 -10.35 5.27
N ASP A 258 14.57 -11.21 4.28
CA ASP A 258 15.01 -10.98 2.90
C ASP A 258 13.97 -10.12 2.14
N GLY A 259 14.37 -8.93 1.70
CA GLY A 259 13.49 -7.90 1.14
C GLY A 259 12.98 -6.89 2.17
N THR A 260 13.04 -7.22 3.46
CA THR A 260 12.55 -6.37 4.56
C THR A 260 13.68 -5.71 5.36
N LEU A 261 14.66 -6.49 5.78
CA LEU A 261 15.85 -6.00 6.51
C LEU A 261 17.14 -6.11 5.70
N PHE A 262 17.15 -7.00 4.70
CA PHE A 262 18.31 -7.25 3.86
C PHE A 262 17.90 -7.44 2.39
N ILE A 263 18.79 -7.00 1.47
CA ILE A 263 18.78 -7.43 0.08
C ILE A 263 20.01 -8.31 -0.11
N GLY A 264 19.80 -9.62 -0.25
CA GLY A 264 20.89 -10.59 -0.22
C GLY A 264 21.70 -10.52 1.09
N GLN A 265 22.94 -10.08 1.02
CA GLN A 265 23.82 -9.89 2.20
C GLN A 265 23.85 -8.44 2.69
N THR A 266 23.33 -7.50 1.92
CA THR A 266 23.39 -6.06 2.22
C THR A 266 22.22 -5.64 3.12
N PRO A 267 22.49 -5.03 4.30
CA PRO A 267 21.43 -4.52 5.17
C PRO A 267 20.74 -3.30 4.55
N ILE A 268 19.41 -3.24 4.67
CA ILE A 268 18.62 -2.04 4.37
C ILE A 268 18.82 -1.08 5.53
N LYS A 269 19.66 -0.07 5.31
CA LYS A 269 20.22 0.78 6.37
C LYS A 269 19.12 1.38 7.27
N ASP A 270 18.13 2.01 6.68
CA ASP A 270 17.09 2.73 7.44
C ASP A 270 16.24 1.78 8.29
N ALA A 271 15.95 0.57 7.78
CA ALA A 271 15.23 -0.46 8.53
C ALA A 271 16.06 -0.99 9.72
N VAL A 272 17.36 -1.24 9.50
CA VAL A 272 18.28 -1.67 10.55
C VAL A 272 18.48 -0.58 11.59
N ASP A 273 18.61 0.68 11.19
CA ASP A 273 18.79 1.82 12.10
C ASP A 273 17.53 2.05 12.95
N PHE A 274 16.33 1.86 12.39
CA PHE A 274 15.07 1.87 13.16
C PHE A 274 15.07 0.81 14.28
N ILE A 275 15.44 -0.44 13.97
CA ILE A 275 15.50 -1.52 14.96
C ILE A 275 16.49 -1.17 16.08
N LYS A 276 17.71 -0.72 15.70
CA LYS A 276 18.75 -0.35 16.68
C LYS A 276 18.34 0.78 17.59
N LYS A 277 17.63 1.77 17.08
CA LYS A 277 17.13 2.93 17.84
C LYS A 277 16.02 2.51 18.81
N ASN A 278 15.27 1.48 18.47
CA ASN A 278 14.07 1.08 19.19
C ASN A 278 14.21 -0.27 19.92
N ASP A 279 15.42 -0.83 20.05
CA ASP A 279 15.69 -2.13 20.71
C ASP A 279 15.35 -2.17 22.22
N ASN A 280 15.20 -0.99 22.85
CA ASN A 280 14.75 -0.87 24.24
C ASN A 280 13.23 -0.57 24.35
N ASN A 281 12.57 -0.26 23.26
CA ASN A 281 11.15 0.13 23.24
C ASN A 281 10.26 -1.03 22.83
N PHE A 282 10.76 -1.91 21.95
CA PHE A 282 10.02 -3.01 21.36
C PHE A 282 10.84 -4.29 21.36
N ASP A 283 10.17 -5.43 21.48
CA ASP A 283 10.79 -6.73 21.20
C ASP A 283 10.72 -7.03 19.69
N PHE A 284 11.86 -7.33 19.08
CA PHE A 284 11.93 -7.71 17.67
C PHE A 284 12.15 -9.21 17.51
N TYR A 285 11.33 -9.83 16.67
CA TYR A 285 11.46 -11.21 16.22
C TYR A 285 11.76 -11.22 14.72
N PHE A 286 12.61 -12.12 14.27
CA PHE A 286 13.09 -12.19 12.90
C PHE A 286 12.63 -13.48 12.26
N LEU A 287 11.78 -13.36 11.25
CA LEU A 287 11.10 -14.47 10.61
C LEU A 287 11.67 -14.71 9.22
N THR A 288 12.00 -15.96 8.90
CA THR A 288 12.44 -16.33 7.56
C THR A 288 11.87 -17.68 7.14
N ASN A 289 11.42 -17.79 5.87
CA ASN A 289 11.11 -19.07 5.24
C ASN A 289 12.36 -19.83 4.77
N ASN A 290 13.47 -19.10 4.58
CA ASN A 290 14.67 -19.68 3.99
C ASN A 290 15.32 -20.69 4.94
N THR A 291 15.14 -21.98 4.65
CA THR A 291 15.67 -23.11 5.41
C THR A 291 16.94 -23.72 4.81
N SER A 292 17.64 -22.98 3.92
CA SER A 292 18.97 -23.37 3.45
C SER A 292 20.07 -23.09 4.48
N LYS A 293 19.76 -22.40 5.58
CA LYS A 293 20.70 -22.03 6.64
C LYS A 293 20.13 -22.35 8.03
N THR A 294 21.02 -22.56 8.97
CA THR A 294 20.64 -22.78 10.36
C THR A 294 20.26 -21.48 11.07
N PRO A 295 19.44 -21.51 12.13
CA PRO A 295 19.07 -20.30 12.89
C PRO A 295 20.25 -19.46 13.36
N GLN A 296 21.39 -20.09 13.72
CA GLN A 296 22.59 -19.42 14.19
C GLN A 296 23.19 -18.47 13.13
N ILE A 297 23.14 -18.87 11.86
CA ILE A 297 23.65 -18.02 10.75
C ILE A 297 22.86 -16.72 10.65
N TYR A 298 21.55 -16.76 10.89
CA TYR A 298 20.72 -15.54 10.91
C TYR A 298 21.03 -14.65 12.12
N VAL A 299 21.29 -15.22 13.30
CA VAL A 299 21.79 -14.44 14.46
C VAL A 299 23.08 -13.72 14.11
N ASP A 300 24.03 -14.43 13.51
CA ASP A 300 25.33 -13.86 13.13
C ASP A 300 25.20 -12.78 12.06
N LYS A 301 24.31 -12.97 11.08
CA LYS A 301 23.98 -11.97 10.03
C LYS A 301 23.42 -10.68 10.66
N LEU A 302 22.48 -10.80 11.59
CA LEU A 302 21.87 -9.66 12.30
C LEU A 302 22.87 -8.93 13.17
N LYS A 303 23.68 -9.67 13.94
CA LYS A 303 24.76 -9.09 14.77
C LYS A 303 25.79 -8.34 13.93
N LYS A 304 26.17 -8.87 12.76
CA LYS A 304 27.06 -8.18 11.81
C LYS A 304 26.48 -6.86 11.31
N ALA A 305 25.16 -6.76 11.17
CA ALA A 305 24.46 -5.52 10.86
C ALA A 305 24.31 -4.57 12.07
N GLY A 306 24.73 -4.99 13.27
CA GLY A 306 24.65 -4.21 14.50
C GLY A 306 23.33 -4.38 15.28
N ILE A 307 22.50 -5.34 14.91
CA ILE A 307 21.27 -5.66 15.64
C ILE A 307 21.60 -6.67 16.74
N LYS A 308 21.23 -6.36 17.99
CA LYS A 308 21.33 -7.30 19.11
C LYS A 308 20.21 -8.33 18.99
N CYS A 309 20.56 -9.59 18.86
CA CYS A 309 19.57 -10.67 18.91
C CYS A 309 20.20 -11.98 19.39
N ASP A 310 19.37 -12.89 19.82
CA ASP A 310 19.72 -14.26 20.15
C ASP A 310 18.81 -15.27 19.41
N LEU A 311 19.06 -16.57 19.63
CA LEU A 311 18.32 -17.64 18.96
C LEU A 311 16.82 -17.63 19.26
N SER A 312 16.39 -17.14 20.42
CA SER A 312 14.98 -17.11 20.80
C SER A 312 14.15 -16.09 20.00
N GLN A 313 14.83 -15.14 19.35
CA GLN A 313 14.22 -14.13 18.50
C GLN A 313 14.18 -14.54 17.01
N ILE A 314 14.83 -15.66 16.66
CA ILE A 314 14.76 -16.19 15.29
C ILE A 314 13.57 -17.14 15.14
N THR A 315 12.74 -16.89 14.16
CA THR A 315 11.60 -17.75 13.80
C THR A 315 11.82 -18.35 12.41
N THR A 316 11.84 -19.68 12.33
CA THR A 316 12.09 -20.43 11.10
C THR A 316 11.22 -21.68 11.07
N PRO A 317 10.83 -22.19 9.87
CA PRO A 317 10.07 -23.43 9.72
C PRO A 317 10.74 -24.68 10.31
N LEU A 318 12.04 -24.62 10.60
CA LEU A 318 12.77 -25.75 11.20
C LEU A 318 12.29 -26.05 12.62
N TYR A 319 11.90 -25.06 13.43
CA TYR A 319 11.44 -25.29 14.80
C TYR A 319 10.11 -26.04 14.86
N PRO A 320 9.01 -25.59 14.23
CA PRO A 320 7.75 -26.32 14.26
C PRO A 320 7.84 -27.66 13.51
N LEU A 321 8.75 -27.83 12.55
CA LEU A 321 9.05 -29.13 11.94
C LEU A 321 9.66 -30.10 12.95
N ILE A 322 10.65 -29.66 13.72
CA ILE A 322 11.30 -30.46 14.79
C ILE A 322 10.27 -30.89 15.84
N ASP A 323 9.45 -29.93 16.31
CA ASP A 323 8.41 -30.20 17.30
C ASP A 323 7.39 -31.22 16.77
N TYR A 324 6.99 -31.11 15.52
CA TYR A 324 6.06 -32.02 14.87
C TYR A 324 6.61 -33.45 14.79
N ILE A 325 7.88 -33.60 14.38
CA ILE A 325 8.54 -34.92 14.29
C ILE A 325 8.60 -35.58 15.67
N LYS A 326 8.91 -34.80 16.74
CA LYS A 326 8.91 -35.29 18.12
C LYS A 326 7.52 -35.68 18.62
N GLU A 327 6.52 -34.84 18.34
CA GLU A 327 5.12 -35.09 18.72
C GLU A 327 4.57 -36.39 18.08
N LYS A 328 4.90 -36.61 16.79
CA LYS A 328 4.52 -37.85 16.07
C LYS A 328 5.30 -39.08 16.51
N GLY A 329 6.41 -38.89 17.19
CA GLY A 329 7.26 -40.01 17.64
C GLY A 329 7.92 -40.76 16.47
N PHE A 330 8.22 -40.07 15.36
CA PHE A 330 8.90 -40.70 14.22
C PHE A 330 10.33 -41.14 14.58
N ASN A 331 10.68 -42.36 14.23
CA ASN A 331 11.99 -42.93 14.49
C ASN A 331 12.89 -42.98 13.24
N SER A 332 12.28 -42.87 12.04
CA SER A 332 12.98 -42.89 10.77
C SER A 332 12.32 -41.94 9.79
N VAL A 333 13.09 -40.96 9.30
CA VAL A 333 12.63 -39.89 8.42
C VAL A 333 13.66 -39.63 7.33
N TYR A 334 13.25 -39.68 6.07
CA TYR A 334 14.15 -39.30 4.99
C TYR A 334 14.26 -37.79 4.88
N VAL A 335 15.44 -37.23 5.22
CA VAL A 335 15.66 -35.77 5.23
C VAL A 335 16.45 -35.33 4.00
N VAL A 336 15.84 -34.47 3.21
CA VAL A 336 16.43 -33.77 2.07
C VAL A 336 16.73 -32.33 2.49
N ALA A 337 17.99 -32.09 2.77
CA ALA A 337 18.55 -30.82 3.22
C ALA A 337 20.02 -30.74 2.78
N ASN A 338 20.58 -29.53 2.77
CA ASN A 338 22.02 -29.37 2.68
C ASN A 338 22.74 -29.88 3.95
N LYS A 339 24.05 -29.98 3.89
CA LYS A 339 24.83 -30.61 4.96
C LYS A 339 24.63 -29.93 6.33
N GLU A 340 24.70 -28.60 6.38
CA GLU A 340 24.59 -27.83 7.62
C GLU A 340 23.23 -28.00 8.29
N VAL A 341 22.16 -27.85 7.52
CA VAL A 341 20.78 -27.99 8.04
C VAL A 341 20.51 -29.43 8.47
N LYS A 342 21.03 -30.42 7.70
CA LYS A 342 20.91 -31.83 8.08
C LYS A 342 21.62 -32.15 9.40
N GLU A 343 22.80 -31.58 9.64
CA GLU A 343 23.50 -31.70 10.92
C GLU A 343 22.74 -31.04 12.08
N PHE A 344 22.21 -29.83 11.88
CA PHE A 344 21.36 -29.15 12.85
C PHE A 344 20.12 -29.97 13.24
N LEU A 345 19.43 -30.54 12.24
CA LEU A 345 18.27 -31.40 12.47
C LEU A 345 18.67 -32.70 13.23
N LYS A 346 19.81 -33.31 12.90
CA LYS A 346 20.33 -34.47 13.64
C LYS A 346 20.61 -34.19 15.11
N MET A 347 21.20 -33.03 15.42
CA MET A 347 21.43 -32.61 16.80
C MET A 347 20.12 -32.41 17.56
N SER A 348 19.09 -31.89 16.90
CA SER A 348 17.77 -31.60 17.48
C SER A 348 16.89 -32.86 17.64
N LEU A 349 17.14 -33.87 16.79
CA LEU A 349 16.37 -35.11 16.66
C LEU A 349 17.31 -36.33 16.75
N ASN A 350 18.12 -36.39 17.81
CA ASN A 350 19.22 -37.34 17.99
C ASN A 350 18.79 -38.84 18.00
N SER A 351 17.51 -39.13 18.25
CA SER A 351 16.95 -40.46 18.24
C SER A 351 16.34 -40.86 16.89
N VAL A 352 16.35 -40.01 15.88
CA VAL A 352 15.71 -40.26 14.58
C VAL A 352 16.75 -40.62 13.52
N ASP A 353 16.52 -41.73 12.81
CA ASP A 353 17.35 -42.11 11.66
C ASP A 353 16.97 -41.30 10.41
N PHE A 354 17.96 -40.66 9.76
CA PHE A 354 17.78 -39.86 8.55
C PHE A 354 18.22 -40.56 7.25
N SER A 355 18.51 -41.85 7.32
CA SER A 355 18.89 -42.62 6.14
C SER A 355 17.69 -42.92 5.25
N PHE A 356 17.96 -43.15 3.97
CA PHE A 356 16.94 -43.67 3.05
C PHE A 356 16.69 -45.16 3.33
N ASP A 357 15.48 -45.49 3.72
CA ASP A 357 15.01 -46.86 3.86
C ASP A 357 13.50 -46.89 3.54
N LYS A 358 13.16 -47.51 2.38
CA LYS A 358 11.77 -47.53 1.87
C LYS A 358 10.78 -48.23 2.79
N ASP A 359 11.28 -49.16 3.62
CA ASP A 359 10.45 -49.98 4.49
C ASP A 359 10.29 -49.36 5.91
N LYS A 360 11.24 -48.50 6.33
CA LYS A 360 11.26 -47.93 7.67
C LYS A 360 10.87 -46.47 7.72
N ASN A 361 11.16 -45.69 6.66
CA ASN A 361 10.86 -44.22 6.71
C ASN A 361 9.36 -43.97 6.90
N GLN A 362 9.02 -43.19 7.90
CA GLN A 362 7.65 -42.81 8.27
C GLN A 362 7.27 -41.45 7.66
N ALA A 363 8.27 -40.61 7.40
CA ALA A 363 8.08 -39.34 6.76
C ALA A 363 9.24 -38.94 5.83
N ILE A 364 8.96 -38.06 4.91
CA ILE A 364 9.94 -37.32 4.11
C ILE A 364 9.94 -35.90 4.59
N VAL A 365 11.12 -35.29 4.80
CA VAL A 365 11.31 -33.89 5.10
C VAL A 365 12.06 -33.24 3.94
N LEU A 366 11.40 -32.30 3.27
CA LEU A 366 11.99 -31.48 2.23
C LEU A 366 12.20 -30.06 2.78
N THR A 367 13.48 -29.65 2.84
CA THR A 367 13.89 -28.27 3.17
C THR A 367 14.38 -27.56 1.91
N TYR A 368 14.73 -26.27 2.01
CA TYR A 368 15.43 -25.60 0.92
C TYR A 368 16.87 -26.13 0.83
N ASP A 369 17.04 -27.15 0.01
CA ASP A 369 18.31 -27.83 -0.18
C ASP A 369 19.05 -27.26 -1.38
N THR A 370 20.06 -26.43 -1.12
CA THR A 370 20.94 -25.84 -2.15
C THR A 370 21.93 -26.84 -2.76
N ASP A 371 22.03 -28.06 -2.17
CA ASP A 371 22.86 -29.17 -2.64
C ASP A 371 21.99 -30.32 -3.23
N ILE A 372 20.81 -29.97 -3.78
CA ILE A 372 19.87 -30.95 -4.33
C ILE A 372 20.53 -31.79 -5.44
N THR A 373 20.28 -33.08 -5.40
CA THR A 373 20.77 -34.02 -6.42
C THR A 373 19.63 -34.85 -7.01
N TYR A 374 19.83 -35.38 -8.20
CA TYR A 374 18.87 -36.33 -8.81
C TYR A 374 18.55 -37.50 -7.89
N GLU A 375 19.57 -38.02 -7.17
CA GLU A 375 19.37 -39.13 -6.23
C GLU A 375 18.44 -38.76 -5.08
N LYS A 376 18.58 -37.57 -4.50
CA LYS A 376 17.69 -37.09 -3.45
C LYS A 376 16.23 -37.01 -3.96
N LEU A 377 16.02 -36.41 -5.15
CA LEU A 377 14.68 -36.32 -5.78
C LEU A 377 14.11 -37.70 -6.13
N LYS A 378 14.92 -38.59 -6.71
CA LYS A 378 14.53 -39.98 -7.01
C LYS A 378 14.06 -40.70 -5.74
N ASN A 379 14.79 -40.58 -4.64
CA ASN A 379 14.46 -41.23 -3.37
C ASN A 379 13.13 -40.73 -2.79
N ILE A 380 12.82 -39.43 -2.88
CA ILE A 380 11.49 -38.91 -2.51
C ILE A 380 10.40 -39.59 -3.34
N CYS A 381 10.56 -39.64 -4.67
CA CYS A 381 9.57 -40.23 -5.54
C CYS A 381 9.38 -41.72 -5.28
N ILE A 382 10.47 -42.50 -5.02
CA ILE A 382 10.40 -43.91 -4.65
C ILE A 382 9.60 -44.11 -3.36
N LEU A 383 9.89 -43.32 -2.31
CA LEU A 383 9.18 -43.37 -1.03
C LEU A 383 7.69 -43.08 -1.21
N LEU A 384 7.34 -41.99 -1.89
CA LEU A 384 5.95 -41.62 -2.14
C LEU A 384 5.16 -42.64 -2.96
N ASN A 385 5.81 -43.36 -3.86
CA ASN A 385 5.17 -44.45 -4.65
C ASN A 385 5.10 -45.75 -3.90
N SER A 386 5.96 -45.97 -2.89
CA SER A 386 6.04 -47.27 -2.20
C SER A 386 4.90 -47.51 -1.22
N ARG A 387 4.44 -46.46 -0.56
CA ARG A 387 3.46 -46.53 0.53
C ARG A 387 2.63 -45.22 0.61
N ASP A 388 1.35 -45.35 0.98
CA ASP A 388 0.44 -44.19 1.12
C ASP A 388 0.45 -43.56 2.53
N ASP A 389 1.02 -44.27 3.51
CA ASP A 389 1.09 -43.83 4.90
C ASP A 389 2.32 -42.94 5.22
N ILE A 390 3.19 -42.68 4.25
CA ILE A 390 4.36 -41.81 4.41
C ILE A 390 3.91 -40.35 4.41
N GLU A 391 4.21 -39.64 5.49
CA GLU A 391 3.97 -38.21 5.55
C GLU A 391 5.01 -37.46 4.72
N TYR A 392 4.54 -36.59 3.82
CA TYR A 392 5.40 -35.69 3.03
C TYR A 392 5.39 -34.26 3.64
N LEU A 393 6.46 -33.91 4.32
CA LEU A 393 6.63 -32.69 5.08
C LEU A 393 7.53 -31.71 4.30
N ALA A 394 7.12 -30.46 4.17
CA ALA A 394 7.91 -29.40 3.56
C ALA A 394 8.04 -28.19 4.48
N THR A 395 9.20 -27.54 4.46
CA THR A 395 9.41 -26.37 5.30
C THR A 395 8.64 -25.15 4.81
N HIS A 396 8.51 -24.95 3.50
CA HIS A 396 7.67 -23.91 2.87
C HIS A 396 7.33 -24.27 1.42
N GLU A 397 6.64 -23.39 0.69
CA GLU A 397 6.21 -23.63 -0.71
C GLU A 397 6.67 -22.51 -1.66
N ASP A 398 7.62 -21.66 -1.26
CA ASP A 398 8.12 -20.59 -2.11
C ASP A 398 8.74 -21.19 -3.38
N VAL A 399 8.31 -20.72 -4.56
CA VAL A 399 8.68 -21.31 -5.85
C VAL A 399 10.10 -20.94 -6.27
N PHE A 400 10.51 -19.72 -5.93
CA PHE A 400 11.84 -19.18 -6.24
C PHE A 400 12.40 -18.37 -5.08
N CYS A 401 13.71 -18.30 -5.03
CA CYS A 401 14.46 -17.40 -4.15
C CYS A 401 15.05 -16.28 -5.01
N PRO A 402 14.76 -15.00 -4.74
CA PRO A 402 15.36 -13.89 -5.46
C PRO A 402 16.83 -13.71 -5.07
N THR A 403 17.67 -13.49 -6.06
CA THR A 403 19.09 -13.16 -5.89
C THR A 403 19.47 -11.93 -6.72
N GLU A 404 20.66 -11.40 -6.50
CA GLU A 404 21.20 -10.27 -7.28
C GLU A 404 21.34 -10.60 -8.79
N GLU A 405 21.49 -11.89 -9.13
CA GLU A 405 21.63 -12.37 -10.50
C GLU A 405 20.29 -12.82 -11.13
N GLY A 406 19.20 -12.81 -10.34
CA GLY A 406 17.87 -13.24 -10.76
C GLY A 406 17.28 -14.32 -9.87
N ASN A 407 16.11 -14.83 -10.27
CA ASN A 407 15.38 -15.84 -9.49
C ASN A 407 16.01 -17.24 -9.69
N ILE A 408 16.29 -17.92 -8.57
CA ILE A 408 16.74 -19.31 -8.56
C ILE A 408 15.65 -20.24 -7.98
N PRO A 409 15.61 -21.54 -8.37
CA PRO A 409 14.61 -22.47 -7.86
C PRO A 409 14.67 -22.59 -6.34
N ASP A 410 13.51 -22.52 -5.69
CA ASP A 410 13.32 -22.81 -4.29
C ASP A 410 12.48 -24.08 -4.12
N ILE A 411 12.13 -24.44 -2.90
CA ILE A 411 11.46 -25.70 -2.51
C ILE A 411 10.14 -25.93 -3.27
N GLY A 412 9.37 -24.88 -3.55
CA GLY A 412 8.13 -24.99 -4.34
C GLY A 412 8.36 -25.49 -5.76
N SER A 413 9.49 -25.16 -6.38
CA SER A 413 9.90 -25.72 -7.67
C SER A 413 10.20 -27.21 -7.56
N PHE A 414 10.83 -27.67 -6.48
CA PHE A 414 11.07 -29.10 -6.24
C PHE A 414 9.78 -29.84 -5.94
N ILE A 415 8.87 -29.23 -5.15
CA ILE A 415 7.51 -29.77 -4.92
C ILE A 415 6.76 -29.94 -6.25
N GLY A 416 6.83 -28.93 -7.13
CA GLY A 416 6.22 -28.99 -8.47
C GLY A 416 6.77 -30.14 -9.33
N LEU A 417 8.09 -30.32 -9.34
CA LEU A 417 8.75 -31.45 -10.03
C LEU A 417 8.28 -32.80 -9.47
N ILE A 418 8.26 -32.98 -8.16
CA ILE A 418 7.83 -34.19 -7.48
C ILE A 418 6.34 -34.45 -7.78
N LYS A 419 5.48 -33.44 -7.68
CA LYS A 419 4.06 -33.51 -7.98
C LYS A 419 3.79 -33.97 -9.43
N ASN A 420 4.54 -33.46 -10.40
CA ASN A 420 4.42 -33.87 -11.79
C ASN A 420 4.89 -35.31 -12.04
N THR A 421 5.76 -35.87 -11.17
CA THR A 421 6.30 -37.20 -11.29
C THR A 421 5.41 -38.26 -10.63
N VAL A 422 4.89 -38.00 -9.42
CA VAL A 422 4.18 -38.96 -8.57
C VAL A 422 2.78 -38.55 -8.16
N SER A 423 2.29 -37.40 -8.62
CA SER A 423 0.95 -36.84 -8.32
C SER A 423 0.68 -36.63 -6.82
N LYS A 424 1.73 -36.44 -6.01
CA LYS A 424 1.62 -36.21 -4.58
C LYS A 424 2.22 -34.83 -4.23
N SER A 425 1.59 -34.15 -3.26
CA SER A 425 2.01 -32.86 -2.70
C SER A 425 2.31 -33.02 -1.21
N PRO A 426 3.02 -32.06 -0.57
CA PRO A 426 3.23 -32.09 0.88
C PRO A 426 1.92 -32.24 1.64
N THR A 427 1.91 -33.13 2.63
CA THR A 427 0.79 -33.32 3.55
C THR A 427 0.75 -32.22 4.62
N LYS A 428 1.91 -31.63 4.91
CA LYS A 428 2.05 -30.52 5.85
C LYS A 428 3.20 -29.60 5.47
N VAL A 429 2.94 -28.30 5.60
CA VAL A 429 3.90 -27.21 5.36
C VAL A 429 4.02 -26.37 6.63
N PHE A 430 5.23 -25.97 7.01
CA PHE A 430 5.53 -25.35 8.29
C PHE A 430 5.83 -23.85 8.18
N GLY A 431 6.25 -23.36 7.02
CA GLY A 431 6.62 -21.98 6.78
C GLY A 431 5.44 -21.02 6.64
N LYS A 432 5.75 -19.72 6.43
CA LYS A 432 4.72 -18.74 6.07
C LYS A 432 3.88 -19.26 4.89
N PRO A 433 2.57 -19.13 4.92
CA PRO A 433 1.73 -18.36 5.82
C PRO A 433 1.14 -19.14 7.03
N SER A 434 1.80 -20.19 7.52
CA SER A 434 1.33 -20.98 8.67
C SER A 434 1.46 -20.20 9.98
N LYS A 435 0.34 -20.00 10.69
CA LYS A 435 0.30 -19.32 12.00
C LYS A 435 1.12 -20.00 13.09
N ASN A 436 1.39 -21.31 12.94
CA ASN A 436 2.17 -22.07 13.93
C ASN A 436 3.58 -21.50 14.13
N LEU A 437 4.12 -20.81 13.10
CA LEU A 437 5.43 -20.15 13.19
C LEU A 437 5.52 -19.10 14.30
N ILE A 438 4.44 -18.40 14.58
CA ILE A 438 4.42 -17.24 15.48
C ILE A 438 3.51 -17.43 16.70
N GLU A 439 3.01 -18.64 16.92
CA GLU A 439 2.02 -18.92 17.97
C GLU A 439 2.58 -18.64 19.37
N SER A 440 3.85 -18.93 19.64
CA SER A 440 4.52 -18.61 20.89
C SER A 440 4.60 -17.11 21.16
N ILE A 441 4.84 -16.32 20.10
CA ILE A 441 4.89 -14.86 20.18
C ILE A 441 3.49 -14.31 20.45
N ILE A 442 2.47 -14.85 19.77
CA ILE A 442 1.06 -14.47 20.00
C ILE A 442 0.65 -14.75 21.45
N ARG A 443 1.03 -15.88 22.01
CA ARG A 443 0.74 -16.23 23.43
C ARG A 443 1.43 -15.27 24.40
N LYS A 444 2.61 -14.78 24.06
CA LYS A 444 3.40 -13.88 24.94
C LYS A 444 2.84 -12.46 24.99
N TYR A 445 2.42 -11.90 23.85
CA TYR A 445 2.09 -10.47 23.74
C TYR A 445 0.60 -10.18 23.50
N GLY A 446 -0.19 -11.15 22.97
CA GLY A 446 -1.52 -10.87 22.41
C GLY A 446 -1.42 -10.31 20.97
N LYS A 447 -2.42 -10.60 20.16
CA LYS A 447 -2.43 -10.25 18.72
C LYS A 447 -2.40 -8.75 18.47
N GLU A 448 -3.12 -7.99 19.28
CA GLU A 448 -3.28 -6.55 19.21
C GLU A 448 -1.96 -5.78 19.47
N ASN A 449 -1.05 -6.39 20.23
CA ASN A 449 0.23 -5.81 20.62
C ASN A 449 1.39 -6.21 19.68
N ILE A 450 1.07 -6.90 18.57
CA ILE A 450 2.06 -7.38 17.60
C ILE A 450 1.78 -6.74 16.24
N ALA A 451 2.83 -6.50 15.45
CA ALA A 451 2.72 -6.24 14.03
C ALA A 451 3.70 -7.13 13.26
N ILE A 452 3.29 -7.58 12.07
CA ILE A 452 4.14 -8.29 11.12
C ILE A 452 4.60 -7.31 10.06
N VAL A 453 5.91 -7.28 9.81
CA VAL A 453 6.54 -6.44 8.78
C VAL A 453 7.12 -7.36 7.71
N GLY A 454 6.75 -7.14 6.47
CA GLY A 454 7.22 -7.98 5.37
C GLY A 454 7.02 -7.35 4.00
N ASP A 455 7.73 -7.89 3.02
CA ASP A 455 7.71 -7.42 1.64
C ASP A 455 6.92 -8.34 0.69
N ARG A 456 6.28 -9.42 1.18
CA ARG A 456 5.54 -10.37 0.35
C ARG A 456 4.08 -10.50 0.75
N ILE A 457 3.17 -10.15 -0.17
CA ILE A 457 1.72 -10.24 0.06
C ILE A 457 1.28 -11.70 0.23
N TYR A 458 1.80 -12.62 -0.57
CA TYR A 458 1.36 -14.01 -0.60
C TYR A 458 1.89 -14.88 0.56
N THR A 459 2.87 -14.40 1.32
CA THR A 459 3.41 -15.08 2.51
C THR A 459 3.21 -14.26 3.78
N ASP A 460 3.82 -13.05 3.87
CA ASP A 460 3.84 -12.24 5.11
C ASP A 460 2.46 -11.67 5.44
N LYS A 461 1.82 -11.00 4.44
CA LYS A 461 0.46 -10.52 4.63
C LYS A 461 -0.51 -11.66 4.92
N LYS A 462 -0.41 -12.76 4.16
CA LYS A 462 -1.27 -13.91 4.38
C LYS A 462 -1.05 -14.55 5.77
N LEU A 463 0.18 -14.53 6.31
CA LEU A 463 0.46 -14.93 7.69
C LEU A 463 -0.24 -14.00 8.68
N ALA A 464 -0.16 -12.70 8.45
CA ALA A 464 -0.83 -11.70 9.26
C ALA A 464 -2.36 -11.86 9.25
N ASP A 465 -2.95 -12.04 8.07
CA ASP A 465 -4.39 -12.30 7.89
C ASP A 465 -4.81 -13.58 8.63
N ASN A 466 -4.09 -14.69 8.43
CA ASN A 466 -4.38 -15.97 9.08
C ASN A 466 -4.28 -15.89 10.61
N SER A 467 -3.50 -14.95 11.12
CA SER A 467 -3.25 -14.74 12.56
C SER A 467 -4.10 -13.62 13.15
N ASN A 468 -4.77 -12.82 12.30
CA ASN A 468 -5.49 -11.59 12.67
C ASN A 468 -4.59 -10.61 13.42
N ILE A 469 -3.46 -10.26 12.79
CA ILE A 469 -2.42 -9.35 13.29
C ILE A 469 -2.22 -8.24 12.24
N ASP A 470 -1.90 -7.03 12.68
CA ASP A 470 -1.60 -5.92 11.78
C ASP A 470 -0.40 -6.24 10.89
N PHE A 471 -0.55 -5.93 9.60
CA PHE A 471 0.50 -6.10 8.59
C PHE A 471 1.01 -4.75 8.10
N ILE A 472 2.32 -4.61 8.07
CA ILE A 472 3.03 -3.46 7.52
C ILE A 472 3.77 -3.94 6.28
N ALA A 473 3.29 -3.53 5.11
CA ALA A 473 3.96 -3.79 3.85
C ALA A 473 5.16 -2.85 3.68
N VAL A 474 6.32 -3.39 3.38
CA VAL A 474 7.49 -2.60 2.96
C VAL A 474 7.75 -2.82 1.48
N LEU A 475 8.13 -1.74 0.77
CA LEU A 475 8.37 -1.75 -0.67
C LEU A 475 9.86 -1.91 -1.01
N SER A 476 10.66 -2.32 -0.03
CA SER A 476 12.10 -2.53 -0.19
C SER A 476 12.47 -3.87 -0.82
N GLY A 477 11.51 -4.78 -0.95
CA GLY A 477 11.72 -6.13 -1.49
C GLY A 477 10.89 -6.42 -2.75
N GLU A 478 10.12 -7.51 -2.73
CA GLU A 478 9.41 -8.05 -3.90
C GLU A 478 8.15 -7.26 -4.26
N THR A 479 7.35 -6.88 -3.25
CA THR A 479 6.06 -6.21 -3.47
C THR A 479 6.25 -4.77 -3.96
N THR A 480 5.58 -4.45 -5.06
CA THR A 480 5.50 -3.09 -5.60
C THR A 480 4.25 -2.36 -5.13
N ARG A 481 4.20 -1.02 -5.31
CA ARG A 481 2.97 -0.26 -5.02
C ARG A 481 1.81 -0.66 -5.95
N PHE A 482 2.11 -1.22 -7.12
CA PHE A 482 1.09 -1.81 -7.99
C PHE A 482 0.45 -3.04 -7.34
N ASP A 483 1.25 -3.96 -6.80
CA ASP A 483 0.74 -5.17 -6.13
C ASP A 483 -0.13 -4.81 -4.92
N ILE A 484 0.27 -3.80 -4.14
CA ILE A 484 -0.55 -3.25 -3.05
C ILE A 484 -1.90 -2.73 -3.57
N SER A 485 -1.92 -2.06 -4.73
CA SER A 485 -3.18 -1.54 -5.31
C SER A 485 -4.17 -2.61 -5.72
N GLN A 486 -3.69 -3.83 -5.98
CA GLN A 486 -4.50 -5.00 -6.33
C GLN A 486 -4.85 -5.87 -5.11
N CYS A 487 -4.27 -5.55 -3.95
CA CYS A 487 -4.46 -6.30 -2.71
C CYS A 487 -5.60 -5.71 -1.89
N ASP A 488 -6.47 -6.56 -1.35
CA ASP A 488 -7.44 -6.12 -0.36
C ASP A 488 -6.78 -6.04 1.02
N SER A 489 -7.15 -5.01 1.79
CA SER A 489 -6.74 -4.82 3.20
C SER A 489 -5.22 -4.68 3.44
N CYS A 490 -4.45 -4.11 2.48
CA CYS A 490 -3.09 -3.63 2.73
C CYS A 490 -3.14 -2.17 3.21
N LYS A 491 -3.34 -1.98 4.51
CA LYS A 491 -3.63 -0.67 5.10
C LYS A 491 -2.38 0.16 5.39
N TYR A 492 -1.30 -0.50 5.78
CA TYR A 492 -0.06 0.16 6.20
C TYR A 492 1.06 -0.16 5.23
N VAL A 493 1.55 0.87 4.54
CA VAL A 493 2.55 0.75 3.48
C VAL A 493 3.68 1.76 3.72
N LEU A 494 4.91 1.27 3.71
CA LEU A 494 6.13 2.06 3.91
C LEU A 494 7.14 1.75 2.78
N LYS A 495 8.07 2.65 2.50
CA LYS A 495 9.23 2.31 1.65
C LYS A 495 10.11 1.28 2.38
N THR A 496 10.44 1.59 3.63
CA THR A 496 11.21 0.72 4.54
C THR A 496 10.66 0.88 5.96
N LEU A 497 11.05 0.00 6.87
CA LEU A 497 10.68 0.12 8.28
C LEU A 497 11.19 1.44 8.91
N GLY A 498 12.24 2.04 8.35
CA GLY A 498 12.78 3.33 8.79
C GLY A 498 11.84 4.53 8.57
N ASP A 499 10.81 4.39 7.76
CA ASP A 499 9.84 5.46 7.52
C ASP A 499 8.93 5.78 8.73
N PHE A 500 8.98 5.01 9.80
CA PHE A 500 8.28 5.32 11.05
C PHE A 500 8.90 6.48 11.84
N ASP A 501 10.16 6.84 11.57
CA ASP A 501 10.89 7.93 12.23
C ASP A 501 10.69 9.31 11.59
#